data_86df32121cbc2bdfaa9c6926942b3905
#
_entry.id   86df32121cbc2bdfaa9c6926942b3905
#
_cell.length_a   1.000
_cell.length_b   1.000
_cell.length_c   1.000
_cell.angle_alpha   90.00
_cell.angle_beta   90.00
_cell.angle_gamma   90.00
#
_symmetry.space_group_name_H-M   'P 1'
#
loop_
_entity.id
_entity.type
_entity.pdbx_description
1 polymer ?
#
loop_
_entity_poly.entity_id
_entity_poly.type
_entity_poly.pdbx_seq_one_letter_code
_entity_poly.pdbx_strand_id
1 'polypeptide(L)'
;MQSTFRLSAVAAALLSITLIAGCQTASQAPSPHAAQSVVQQAPLTLETGNWDTFNRAQLDKMIATHGKTSPGYDANKPPYVVFDWDNTSIFLDIEEALLIHQLQNLRFAMTPAQLDKAIRKDIPTTDFDADSRNDAGQAINIDKIAQDIVSSYTWLYDNYQGFQGRQPLAQIRQSPQYQDFIVKMRFLYEAIGNTFDHAVSYPWITYHFTGMTEQDVRALAAETFRWQQTQPVEAVKWTSPAALPGKAGVVSISWKNGLRPVPEMQDLYQKLRASGFDVYVCSASFRDVIREVSSNPEFGYANAVDNVYAMELERDARGVIQTQFRKGYAQTQGPGKTETIKQFLVPRYGYGPLFIAGDSEGDQNMMQDFADTRYVLIINRLRGNDIGKMSKLAVDSYGKPDAKYLLQGRDDNKGVLIPSQQAYKLGSTTASTLK
;
A
#
# COMPACT_ATOMS: atom_id res chain seq x y z
N MET A 1 -39.22 41.86 -17.77
CA MET A 1 -39.66 42.42 -16.48
C MET A 1 -38.44 42.59 -15.62
N GLN A 2 -38.05 43.85 -15.46
CA GLN A 2 -36.95 44.33 -14.61
C GLN A 2 -37.39 44.32 -13.15
N SER A 3 -36.48 43.97 -12.24
CA SER A 3 -36.56 44.46 -10.87
C SER A 3 -35.17 44.56 -10.25
N THR A 4 -34.76 45.80 -10.09
CA THR A 4 -33.59 46.32 -9.40
C THR A 4 -33.90 46.51 -7.88
N PHE A 5 -32.94 46.21 -6.99
CA PHE A 5 -32.83 46.78 -5.62
C PHE A 5 -31.37 46.84 -5.19
N ARG A 6 -30.83 47.94 -5.10
CA ARG A 6 -30.43 49.09 -4.29
C ARG A 6 -29.47 48.73 -3.13
N LEU A 7 -28.26 49.35 -3.25
CA LEU A 7 -27.29 49.58 -2.19
C LEU A 7 -27.83 50.43 -1.04
N SER A 8 -27.35 50.16 0.17
CA SER A 8 -27.38 51.14 1.27
C SER A 8 -26.03 51.20 1.94
N ALA A 9 -25.39 52.36 1.85
CA ALA A 9 -24.19 52.75 2.57
C ALA A 9 -24.60 53.38 3.92
N VAL A 10 -23.87 53.06 4.98
CA VAL A 10 -23.95 53.76 6.28
C VAL A 10 -22.57 54.32 6.61
N ALA A 11 -22.48 55.63 6.69
CA ALA A 11 -21.33 56.41 7.11
C ALA A 11 -21.27 56.46 8.66
N ALA A 12 -20.11 56.36 9.23
CA ALA A 12 -19.84 56.62 10.65
C ALA A 12 -18.85 57.77 10.80
N ALA A 13 -19.23 58.71 11.60
CA ALA A 13 -18.58 59.99 11.84
C ALA A 13 -17.37 59.91 12.76
N LEU A 14 -16.38 60.74 12.43
CA LEU A 14 -15.20 61.04 13.26
C LEU A 14 -15.58 62.04 14.38
N LEU A 15 -15.10 61.77 15.58
CA LEU A 15 -15.01 62.80 16.66
C LEU A 15 -13.52 62.92 17.09
N SER A 16 -12.97 64.09 16.79
CA SER A 16 -11.63 64.48 17.22
C SER A 16 -11.70 65.16 18.59
N ILE A 17 -10.89 64.77 19.54
CA ILE A 17 -10.59 65.55 20.74
C ILE A 17 -9.09 65.72 20.88
N THR A 18 -8.66 67.00 20.69
CA THR A 18 -7.33 67.51 20.98
C THR A 18 -7.24 67.91 22.43
N LEU A 19 -6.22 67.43 23.13
CA LEU A 19 -5.78 68.04 24.38
C LEU A 19 -4.24 68.13 24.39
N ILE A 20 -3.81 69.35 24.64
CA ILE A 20 -2.43 69.85 24.64
C ILE A 20 -1.83 69.72 26.06
N ALA A 21 -0.55 69.47 26.10
CA ALA A 21 0.48 69.94 27.04
C ALA A 21 1.02 69.00 28.07
N GLY A 22 2.32 68.97 28.10
CA GLY A 22 3.12 68.67 29.29
C GLY A 22 4.43 67.96 29.00
N CYS A 23 5.48 68.66 28.55
CA CYS A 23 6.84 68.19 28.57
C CYS A 23 7.30 67.92 30.02
N GLN A 24 7.67 66.69 30.33
CA GLN A 24 8.61 66.34 31.37
C GLN A 24 9.56 65.26 30.82
N THR A 25 10.81 65.67 30.68
CA THR A 25 11.92 64.77 30.33
C THR A 25 12.29 64.00 31.60
N ALA A 26 11.84 62.70 31.63
CA ALA A 26 12.41 61.73 32.51
C ALA A 26 13.27 60.75 31.71
N SER A 27 14.56 60.78 31.99
CA SER A 27 15.53 59.80 31.48
C SER A 27 15.14 58.40 31.99
N GLN A 28 14.58 57.57 31.08
CA GLN A 28 14.39 56.17 31.38
C GLN A 28 15.63 55.40 30.97
N ALA A 29 16.22 54.70 31.93
CA ALA A 29 17.24 53.68 31.70
C ALA A 29 16.65 52.56 30.81
N PRO A 30 17.44 51.95 29.90
CA PRO A 30 16.93 50.87 29.07
C PRO A 30 16.51 49.68 29.92
N SER A 31 15.23 49.34 29.84
CA SER A 31 14.68 48.10 30.42
C SER A 31 15.44 46.89 29.84
N PRO A 32 15.85 45.93 30.65
CA PRO A 32 16.43 44.70 30.11
C PRO A 32 15.38 44.02 29.20
N HIS A 33 15.73 43.78 27.96
CA HIS A 33 14.93 42.94 27.08
C HIS A 33 14.72 41.60 27.79
N ALA A 34 13.53 41.35 28.26
CA ALA A 34 13.12 40.04 28.67
C ALA A 34 13.34 39.11 27.48
N ALA A 35 14.31 38.25 27.56
CA ALA A 35 14.51 37.18 26.61
C ALA A 35 13.21 36.39 26.63
N GLN A 36 12.44 36.49 25.53
CA GLN A 36 11.30 35.59 25.32
C GLN A 36 11.90 34.18 25.32
N SER A 37 11.65 33.44 26.40
CA SER A 37 11.95 32.02 26.46
C SER A 37 11.13 31.36 25.33
N VAL A 38 11.79 30.98 24.24
CA VAL A 38 11.22 30.12 23.22
C VAL A 38 10.82 28.85 23.95
N VAL A 39 9.53 28.67 24.20
CA VAL A 39 9.03 27.41 24.74
C VAL A 39 9.28 26.37 23.66
N GLN A 40 10.35 25.60 23.87
CA GLN A 40 10.71 24.51 22.97
C GLN A 40 9.59 23.46 23.06
N GLN A 41 8.87 23.31 21.96
CA GLN A 41 7.78 22.33 21.88
C GLN A 41 8.35 20.92 22.09
N ALA A 42 7.75 20.13 22.99
CA ALA A 42 8.16 18.76 23.18
C ALA A 42 7.98 17.93 21.87
N PRO A 43 8.86 16.97 21.59
CA PRO A 43 8.70 16.07 20.47
C PRO A 43 7.40 15.28 20.60
N LEU A 44 6.77 14.99 19.44
CA LEU A 44 5.60 14.12 19.40
C LEU A 44 6.03 12.67 19.69
N THR A 45 5.15 11.94 20.36
CA THR A 45 5.33 10.52 20.64
C THR A 45 4.19 9.71 20.03
N LEU A 46 4.47 8.45 19.71
CA LEU A 46 3.49 7.50 19.22
C LEU A 46 2.49 7.10 20.29
N GLU A 47 1.26 6.86 19.90
CA GLU A 47 0.27 6.21 20.77
C GLU A 47 0.79 4.81 21.17
N THR A 48 0.36 4.35 22.36
CA THR A 48 0.83 3.05 22.88
C THR A 48 0.42 1.91 21.96
N GLY A 49 -0.84 1.89 21.53
CA GLY A 49 -1.38 0.84 20.65
C GLY A 49 -0.89 -0.56 21.02
N ASN A 50 -0.64 -1.37 20.00
CA ASN A 50 -0.06 -2.70 20.11
C ASN A 50 1.43 -2.74 19.68
N TRP A 51 2.13 -1.61 19.77
CA TRP A 51 3.58 -1.60 19.55
C TRP A 51 4.32 -2.47 20.56
N ASP A 52 5.33 -3.19 20.11
CA ASP A 52 6.40 -3.64 21.01
C ASP A 52 7.01 -2.41 21.69
N THR A 53 7.20 -2.48 23.02
CA THR A 53 7.61 -1.34 23.84
C THR A 53 8.99 -0.80 23.45
N PHE A 54 9.92 -1.68 23.09
CA PHE A 54 11.25 -1.27 22.62
C PHE A 54 11.17 -0.63 21.24
N ASN A 55 10.42 -1.21 20.31
CA ASN A 55 10.24 -0.65 18.97
C ASN A 55 9.64 0.76 19.04
N ARG A 56 8.57 0.94 19.82
CA ARG A 56 7.96 2.25 20.03
C ARG A 56 8.97 3.27 20.59
N ALA A 57 9.72 2.88 21.61
CA ALA A 57 10.73 3.77 22.19
C ALA A 57 11.83 4.18 21.19
N GLN A 58 12.26 3.27 20.28
CA GLN A 58 13.22 3.61 19.24
C GLN A 58 12.62 4.54 18.18
N LEU A 59 11.36 4.35 17.79
CA LEU A 59 10.65 5.25 16.86
C LEU A 59 10.41 6.63 17.49
N ASP A 60 10.02 6.71 18.75
CA ASP A 60 9.90 7.98 19.51
C ASP A 60 11.25 8.70 19.59
N LYS A 61 12.33 7.95 19.85
CA LYS A 61 13.70 8.49 19.84
C LYS A 61 14.08 9.04 18.46
N MET A 62 13.74 8.33 17.39
CA MET A 62 13.96 8.80 16.00
C MET A 62 13.25 10.12 15.77
N ILE A 63 11.97 10.23 16.14
CA ILE A 63 11.17 11.44 15.99
C ILE A 63 11.79 12.59 16.78
N ALA A 64 12.16 12.35 18.03
CA ALA A 64 12.77 13.36 18.91
C ALA A 64 14.13 13.84 18.42
N THR A 65 14.95 12.94 17.86
CA THR A 65 16.33 13.23 17.44
C THR A 65 16.38 13.95 16.10
N HIS A 66 15.48 13.60 15.16
CA HIS A 66 15.56 14.06 13.77
C HIS A 66 14.37 14.94 13.35
N GLY A 67 13.32 15.06 14.17
CA GLY A 67 12.16 15.89 13.88
C GLY A 67 12.38 17.38 14.12
N LYS A 68 11.41 18.19 13.73
CA LYS A 68 11.47 19.68 13.75
C LYS A 68 11.67 20.31 15.12
N THR A 69 11.51 19.56 16.21
CA THR A 69 11.80 20.01 17.58
C THR A 69 13.25 19.77 18.01
N SER A 70 13.99 19.01 17.21
CA SER A 70 15.43 18.77 17.43
C SER A 70 16.26 19.99 17.09
N PRO A 71 17.28 20.34 17.90
CA PRO A 71 18.19 21.47 17.60
C PRO A 71 18.94 21.34 16.26
N GLY A 72 19.12 20.13 15.75
CA GLY A 72 19.81 19.87 14.48
C GLY A 72 18.89 19.78 13.26
N TYR A 73 17.59 20.05 13.41
CA TYR A 73 16.65 19.99 12.28
C TYR A 73 16.86 21.14 11.29
N ASP A 74 16.97 20.80 10.02
CA ASP A 74 17.01 21.76 8.91
C ASP A 74 15.80 21.57 8.00
N ALA A 75 14.91 22.54 7.96
CA ALA A 75 13.71 22.50 7.11
C ALA A 75 14.03 22.47 5.60
N ASN A 76 15.23 22.87 5.18
CA ASN A 76 15.67 22.77 3.78
C ASN A 76 16.25 21.39 3.44
N LYS A 77 16.52 20.58 4.46
CA LYS A 77 17.02 19.20 4.35
C LYS A 77 16.25 18.28 5.31
N PRO A 78 14.92 18.17 5.16
CA PRO A 78 14.10 17.39 6.07
C PRO A 78 14.46 15.90 5.94
N PRO A 79 14.48 15.13 7.03
CA PRO A 79 14.63 13.70 6.94
C PRO A 79 13.45 13.11 6.17
N TYR A 80 13.71 12.09 5.35
CA TYR A 80 12.63 11.36 4.71
C TYR A 80 12.66 9.88 5.06
N VAL A 81 11.49 9.28 4.96
CA VAL A 81 11.22 7.89 5.33
C VAL A 81 10.48 7.19 4.21
N VAL A 82 10.69 5.88 4.06
CA VAL A 82 10.06 5.08 3.00
C VAL A 82 9.39 3.86 3.62
N PHE A 83 8.13 3.67 3.28
CA PHE A 83 7.34 2.53 3.70
C PHE A 83 7.00 1.64 2.51
N ASP A 84 7.09 0.35 2.68
CA ASP A 84 6.30 -0.58 1.92
C ASP A 84 4.82 -0.50 2.34
N TRP A 85 3.90 -1.01 1.49
CA TRP A 85 2.47 -0.86 1.77
C TRP A 85 1.84 -2.16 2.26
N ASP A 86 1.79 -3.17 1.40
CA ASP A 86 1.07 -4.41 1.66
C ASP A 86 1.76 -5.25 2.72
N ASN A 87 0.99 -5.72 3.72
CA ASN A 87 1.51 -6.42 4.90
C ASN A 87 2.49 -5.63 5.78
N THR A 88 2.83 -4.41 5.42
CA THR A 88 3.68 -3.48 6.17
C THR A 88 2.86 -2.35 6.77
N SER A 89 2.30 -1.48 5.93
CA SER A 89 1.47 -0.36 6.37
C SER A 89 0.04 -0.77 6.66
N ILE A 90 -0.44 -1.81 6.00
CA ILE A 90 -1.74 -2.46 6.22
C ILE A 90 -1.55 -3.95 6.52
N PHE A 91 -2.56 -4.58 7.08
CA PHE A 91 -2.64 -6.03 7.22
C PHE A 91 -3.22 -6.64 5.96
N LEU A 92 -2.57 -7.65 5.38
CA LEU A 92 -2.77 -8.28 4.09
C LEU A 92 -2.43 -7.35 2.90
N ASP A 93 -2.84 -7.76 1.71
CA ASP A 93 -2.44 -7.20 0.42
C ASP A 93 -3.68 -6.62 -0.28
N ILE A 94 -3.61 -5.31 -0.62
CA ILE A 94 -4.74 -4.62 -1.26
C ILE A 94 -4.90 -5.04 -2.71
N GLU A 95 -3.84 -5.37 -3.43
CA GLU A 95 -3.94 -5.73 -4.85
C GLU A 95 -4.52 -7.14 -5.00
N GLU A 96 -4.14 -8.09 -4.11
CA GLU A 96 -4.77 -9.40 -4.04
C GLU A 96 -6.27 -9.28 -3.68
N ALA A 97 -6.60 -8.49 -2.67
CA ALA A 97 -7.99 -8.22 -2.27
C ALA A 97 -8.80 -7.57 -3.39
N LEU A 98 -8.17 -6.66 -4.16
CA LEU A 98 -8.78 -6.00 -5.30
C LEU A 98 -9.03 -6.97 -6.45
N LEU A 99 -8.10 -7.88 -6.76
CA LEU A 99 -8.34 -8.95 -7.73
C LEU A 99 -9.57 -9.78 -7.34
N ILE A 100 -9.68 -10.18 -6.08
CA ILE A 100 -10.87 -10.91 -5.59
C ILE A 100 -12.15 -10.10 -5.80
N HIS A 101 -12.13 -8.81 -5.48
CA HIS A 101 -13.27 -7.91 -5.66
C HIS A 101 -13.63 -7.73 -7.14
N GLN A 102 -12.64 -7.56 -8.03
CA GLN A 102 -12.85 -7.53 -9.48
C GLN A 102 -13.50 -8.81 -10.01
N LEU A 103 -12.98 -9.97 -9.59
CA LEU A 103 -13.50 -11.27 -9.99
C LEU A 103 -14.94 -11.45 -9.53
N GLN A 104 -15.23 -11.21 -8.25
CA GLN A 104 -16.58 -11.39 -7.70
C GLN A 104 -17.62 -10.45 -8.31
N ASN A 105 -17.22 -9.27 -8.77
CA ASN A 105 -18.11 -8.25 -9.31
C ASN A 105 -17.96 -8.04 -10.82
N LEU A 106 -17.13 -8.84 -11.49
CA LEU A 106 -16.83 -8.77 -12.93
C LEU A 106 -16.43 -7.35 -13.37
N ARG A 107 -15.55 -6.68 -12.58
CA ARG A 107 -15.11 -5.29 -12.80
C ARG A 107 -13.89 -5.28 -13.72
N PHE A 108 -14.09 -5.56 -15.00
CA PHE A 108 -13.08 -5.56 -16.05
C PHE A 108 -13.52 -4.64 -17.20
N ALA A 109 -12.56 -3.94 -17.81
CA ALA A 109 -12.79 -3.08 -18.96
C ALA A 109 -12.34 -3.72 -20.30
N MET A 110 -11.88 -4.97 -20.26
CA MET A 110 -11.33 -5.70 -21.39
C MET A 110 -12.40 -6.48 -22.15
N THR A 111 -12.29 -6.53 -23.49
CA THR A 111 -12.95 -7.55 -24.30
C THR A 111 -12.31 -8.93 -24.07
N PRO A 112 -12.95 -10.04 -24.46
CA PRO A 112 -12.35 -11.38 -24.35
C PRO A 112 -10.97 -11.48 -25.02
N ALA A 113 -10.80 -10.89 -26.19
CA ALA A 113 -9.51 -10.89 -26.89
C ALA A 113 -8.43 -10.06 -26.18
N GLN A 114 -8.81 -8.99 -25.49
CA GLN A 114 -7.88 -8.20 -24.68
C GLN A 114 -7.51 -8.94 -23.40
N LEU A 115 -8.45 -9.62 -22.76
CA LEU A 115 -8.18 -10.46 -21.59
C LEU A 115 -7.22 -11.60 -21.95
N ASP A 116 -7.44 -12.31 -23.06
CA ASP A 116 -6.55 -13.38 -23.51
C ASP A 116 -5.10 -12.88 -23.66
N LYS A 117 -4.92 -11.74 -24.30
CA LYS A 117 -3.59 -11.10 -24.43
C LYS A 117 -2.99 -10.73 -23.08
N ALA A 118 -3.80 -10.17 -22.16
CA ALA A 118 -3.34 -9.71 -20.86
C ALA A 118 -2.87 -10.86 -19.97
N ILE A 119 -3.66 -11.93 -19.87
CA ILE A 119 -3.35 -13.08 -19.00
C ILE A 119 -2.19 -13.95 -19.50
N ARG A 120 -1.91 -13.91 -20.81
CA ARG A 120 -0.76 -14.64 -21.41
C ARG A 120 0.50 -13.80 -21.51
N LYS A 121 0.39 -12.50 -21.26
CA LYS A 121 1.50 -11.58 -21.50
C LYS A 121 2.73 -11.92 -20.66
N ASP A 122 3.85 -12.15 -21.35
CA ASP A 122 5.16 -12.44 -20.79
C ASP A 122 5.22 -13.74 -19.93
N ILE A 123 4.17 -14.59 -19.99
CA ILE A 123 4.13 -15.87 -19.26
C ILE A 123 4.70 -16.98 -20.16
N PRO A 124 5.75 -17.70 -19.71
CA PRO A 124 6.27 -18.87 -20.43
C PRO A 124 5.22 -19.98 -20.57
N THR A 125 5.31 -20.75 -21.65
CA THR A 125 4.38 -21.86 -21.95
C THR A 125 4.74 -23.19 -21.25
N THR A 126 5.77 -23.20 -20.43
CA THR A 126 6.14 -24.35 -19.61
C THR A 126 5.06 -24.69 -18.59
N ASP A 127 5.01 -25.91 -18.13
CA ASP A 127 4.12 -26.30 -17.04
C ASP A 127 4.44 -25.51 -15.77
N PHE A 128 3.40 -25.17 -15.02
CA PHE A 128 3.52 -24.54 -13.71
C PHE A 128 4.16 -25.48 -12.70
N ASP A 129 4.63 -24.90 -11.58
CA ASP A 129 5.23 -25.62 -10.45
C ASP A 129 4.40 -26.84 -10.02
N ALA A 130 5.07 -27.80 -9.35
CA ALA A 130 4.45 -29.02 -8.87
C ALA A 130 3.31 -28.79 -7.86
N ASP A 131 3.32 -27.67 -7.13
CA ASP A 131 2.27 -27.28 -6.19
C ASP A 131 1.07 -26.63 -6.90
N SER A 132 1.20 -26.28 -8.19
CA SER A 132 0.19 -25.64 -9.04
C SER A 132 -0.41 -26.63 -10.06
N ARG A 133 -0.79 -27.81 -9.59
CA ARG A 133 -1.48 -28.87 -10.37
C ARG A 133 -3.01 -28.75 -10.20
N ASN A 134 -3.75 -29.39 -11.12
CA ASN A 134 -5.19 -29.54 -10.92
C ASN A 134 -5.50 -30.59 -9.84
N ASP A 135 -6.78 -30.69 -9.44
CA ASP A 135 -7.23 -31.59 -8.38
C ASP A 135 -7.02 -33.10 -8.70
N ALA A 136 -6.79 -33.43 -9.98
CA ALA A 136 -6.41 -34.78 -10.43
C ALA A 136 -4.87 -35.00 -10.46
N GLY A 137 -4.07 -34.03 -10.01
CA GLY A 137 -2.62 -34.10 -10.00
C GLY A 137 -1.95 -33.88 -11.36
N GLN A 138 -2.68 -33.42 -12.37
CA GLN A 138 -2.16 -33.19 -13.71
C GLN A 138 -1.49 -31.81 -13.80
N ALA A 139 -0.40 -31.73 -14.59
CA ALA A 139 0.28 -30.47 -14.86
C ALA A 139 -0.55 -29.52 -15.72
N ILE A 140 -0.53 -28.26 -15.33
CA ILE A 140 -1.22 -27.15 -16.01
C ILE A 140 -0.15 -26.18 -16.52
N ASN A 141 -0.45 -25.51 -17.63
CA ASN A 141 0.34 -24.39 -18.14
C ASN A 141 -0.61 -23.27 -18.61
N ILE A 142 -0.01 -22.15 -19.01
CA ILE A 142 -0.79 -20.97 -19.41
C ILE A 142 -1.73 -21.27 -20.59
N ASP A 143 -1.35 -22.15 -21.54
CA ASP A 143 -2.19 -22.43 -22.71
C ASP A 143 -3.47 -23.14 -22.32
N LYS A 144 -3.40 -24.11 -21.42
CA LYS A 144 -4.55 -24.86 -20.94
C LYS A 144 -5.51 -24.00 -20.16
N ILE A 145 -4.99 -23.30 -19.15
CA ILE A 145 -5.84 -22.54 -18.22
C ILE A 145 -6.42 -21.26 -18.85
N ALA A 146 -5.62 -20.56 -19.68
CA ALA A 146 -6.10 -19.36 -20.36
C ALA A 146 -7.20 -19.68 -21.37
N GLN A 147 -7.13 -20.82 -22.06
CA GLN A 147 -8.21 -21.25 -22.95
C GLN A 147 -9.55 -21.40 -22.18
N ASP A 148 -9.53 -21.99 -21.01
CA ASP A 148 -10.72 -22.18 -20.17
C ASP A 148 -11.23 -20.82 -19.66
N ILE A 149 -10.34 -19.99 -19.12
CA ILE A 149 -10.66 -18.65 -18.61
C ILE A 149 -11.33 -17.80 -19.72
N VAL A 150 -10.73 -17.76 -20.90
CA VAL A 150 -11.24 -16.96 -22.03
C VAL A 150 -12.59 -17.49 -22.51
N SER A 151 -12.77 -18.81 -22.55
CA SER A 151 -14.06 -19.42 -22.89
C SER A 151 -15.17 -18.99 -21.90
N SER A 152 -14.91 -19.10 -20.60
CA SER A 152 -15.86 -18.69 -19.55
C SER A 152 -16.09 -17.17 -19.57
N TYR A 153 -15.04 -16.38 -19.74
CA TYR A 153 -15.16 -14.91 -19.84
C TYR A 153 -15.93 -14.46 -21.08
N THR A 154 -15.77 -15.11 -22.24
CA THR A 154 -16.56 -14.82 -23.46
C THR A 154 -18.04 -15.02 -23.19
N TRP A 155 -18.41 -16.13 -22.55
CA TRP A 155 -19.80 -16.35 -22.17
C TRP A 155 -20.32 -15.26 -21.21
N LEU A 156 -19.52 -14.88 -20.19
CA LEU A 156 -19.85 -13.78 -19.27
C LEU A 156 -20.02 -12.45 -20.00
N TYR A 157 -19.13 -12.14 -20.96
CA TYR A 157 -19.15 -10.91 -21.74
C TYR A 157 -20.43 -10.78 -22.58
N ASP A 158 -20.89 -11.89 -23.16
CA ASP A 158 -22.09 -11.95 -24.00
C ASP A 158 -23.39 -11.96 -23.18
N ASN A 159 -23.35 -12.37 -21.91
CA ASN A 159 -24.56 -12.56 -21.10
C ASN A 159 -24.74 -11.51 -20.01
N TYR A 160 -23.67 -10.99 -19.40
CA TYR A 160 -23.75 -10.06 -18.28
C TYR A 160 -24.09 -8.63 -18.73
N GLN A 161 -25.06 -7.99 -18.07
CA GLN A 161 -25.49 -6.61 -18.37
C GLN A 161 -24.41 -5.54 -18.13
N GLY A 162 -23.42 -5.82 -17.32
CA GLY A 162 -22.25 -4.94 -17.11
C GLY A 162 -21.22 -5.00 -18.25
N PHE A 163 -21.40 -5.90 -19.21
CA PHE A 163 -20.65 -6.00 -20.47
C PHE A 163 -21.60 -5.78 -21.64
N GLN A 164 -21.77 -6.77 -22.53
CA GLN A 164 -22.65 -6.67 -23.70
C GLN A 164 -24.00 -7.40 -23.55
N GLY A 165 -24.15 -8.18 -22.48
CA GLY A 165 -25.34 -8.99 -22.24
C GLY A 165 -26.49 -8.24 -21.55
N ARG A 166 -27.44 -9.02 -21.01
CA ARG A 166 -28.65 -8.47 -20.40
C ARG A 166 -28.95 -9.04 -19.01
N GLN A 167 -28.23 -10.07 -18.56
CA GLN A 167 -28.51 -10.73 -17.28
C GLN A 167 -27.89 -9.94 -16.13
N PRO A 168 -28.60 -9.76 -15.01
CA PRO A 168 -28.04 -9.12 -13.84
C PRO A 168 -26.96 -10.01 -13.18
N LEU A 169 -26.02 -9.39 -12.45
CA LEU A 169 -24.92 -10.09 -11.79
C LEU A 169 -25.39 -11.22 -10.87
N ALA A 170 -26.51 -11.04 -10.17
CA ALA A 170 -27.08 -12.06 -9.29
C ALA A 170 -27.44 -13.36 -10.04
N GLN A 171 -27.89 -13.26 -11.28
CA GLN A 171 -28.16 -14.41 -12.15
C GLN A 171 -26.88 -15.02 -12.70
N ILE A 172 -25.95 -14.16 -13.15
CA ILE A 172 -24.62 -14.57 -13.67
C ILE A 172 -23.86 -15.38 -12.64
N ARG A 173 -23.89 -14.99 -11.38
CA ARG A 173 -23.21 -15.71 -10.27
C ARG A 173 -23.68 -17.16 -10.07
N GLN A 174 -24.85 -17.51 -10.58
CA GLN A 174 -25.37 -18.90 -10.53
C GLN A 174 -24.84 -19.78 -11.67
N SER A 175 -24.18 -19.18 -12.67
CA SER A 175 -23.68 -19.93 -13.82
C SER A 175 -22.36 -20.66 -13.51
N PRO A 176 -22.15 -21.84 -14.09
CA PRO A 176 -20.88 -22.54 -13.98
C PRO A 176 -19.73 -21.74 -14.63
N GLN A 177 -19.99 -20.94 -15.66
CA GLN A 177 -18.98 -20.10 -16.30
C GLN A 177 -18.46 -19.00 -15.36
N TYR A 178 -19.33 -18.41 -14.53
CA TYR A 178 -18.89 -17.46 -13.53
C TYR A 178 -17.95 -18.13 -12.51
N GLN A 179 -18.33 -19.28 -11.98
CA GLN A 179 -17.52 -20.01 -11.01
C GLN A 179 -16.18 -20.45 -11.62
N ASP A 180 -16.21 -20.97 -12.85
CA ASP A 180 -14.99 -21.37 -13.57
C ASP A 180 -14.04 -20.19 -13.77
N PHE A 181 -14.56 -19.06 -14.24
CA PHE A 181 -13.78 -17.84 -14.48
C PHE A 181 -13.08 -17.35 -13.21
N ILE A 182 -13.83 -17.12 -12.13
CA ILE A 182 -13.26 -16.51 -10.92
C ILE A 182 -12.24 -17.43 -10.25
N VAL A 183 -12.49 -18.75 -10.25
CA VAL A 183 -11.58 -19.71 -9.61
C VAL A 183 -10.32 -19.89 -10.42
N LYS A 184 -10.44 -20.09 -11.74
CA LYS A 184 -9.26 -20.29 -12.61
C LYS A 184 -8.41 -19.02 -12.74
N MET A 185 -9.01 -17.83 -12.74
CA MET A 185 -8.26 -16.57 -12.68
C MET A 185 -7.45 -16.43 -11.37
N ARG A 186 -8.09 -16.72 -10.23
CA ARG A 186 -7.38 -16.67 -8.94
C ARG A 186 -6.30 -17.75 -8.83
N PHE A 187 -6.58 -18.95 -9.35
CA PHE A 187 -5.60 -20.04 -9.43
C PHE A 187 -4.41 -19.64 -10.30
N LEU A 188 -4.67 -19.03 -11.46
CA LEU A 188 -3.60 -18.57 -12.38
C LEU A 188 -2.68 -17.55 -11.71
N TYR A 189 -3.21 -16.61 -10.93
CA TYR A 189 -2.41 -15.66 -10.16
C TYR A 189 -1.41 -16.37 -9.22
N GLU A 190 -1.89 -17.34 -8.45
CA GLU A 190 -1.04 -18.11 -7.53
C GLU A 190 -0.02 -18.98 -8.29
N ALA A 191 -0.47 -19.65 -9.35
CA ALA A 191 0.39 -20.52 -10.14
C ALA A 191 1.56 -19.76 -10.79
N ILE A 192 1.30 -18.55 -11.30
CA ILE A 192 2.35 -17.66 -11.83
C ILE A 192 3.32 -17.24 -10.73
N GLY A 193 2.81 -16.84 -9.56
CA GLY A 193 3.62 -16.41 -8.42
C GLY A 193 4.50 -17.51 -7.85
N ASN A 194 4.01 -18.77 -7.84
CA ASN A 194 4.77 -19.93 -7.37
C ASN A 194 5.82 -20.42 -8.37
N THR A 195 5.58 -20.23 -9.68
CA THR A 195 6.37 -20.83 -10.75
C THR A 195 7.48 -19.92 -11.25
N PHE A 196 7.20 -18.63 -11.41
CA PHE A 196 8.10 -17.71 -12.09
C PHE A 196 8.68 -16.67 -11.13
N ASP A 197 9.81 -16.10 -11.51
CA ASP A 197 10.43 -15.04 -10.72
C ASP A 197 9.56 -13.77 -10.67
N HIS A 198 9.95 -12.86 -9.79
CA HIS A 198 9.20 -11.65 -9.52
C HIS A 198 9.13 -10.69 -10.74
N ALA A 199 10.10 -10.75 -11.66
CA ALA A 199 10.08 -9.92 -12.86
C ALA A 199 8.94 -10.31 -13.81
N VAL A 200 8.50 -11.57 -13.76
CA VAL A 200 7.36 -12.11 -14.51
C VAL A 200 6.05 -11.96 -13.72
N SER A 201 6.06 -12.37 -12.43
CA SER A 201 4.82 -12.53 -11.66
C SER A 201 4.23 -11.20 -11.20
N TYR A 202 5.03 -10.23 -10.76
CA TYR A 202 4.50 -8.96 -10.23
C TYR A 202 3.82 -8.07 -11.28
N PRO A 203 4.34 -7.89 -12.51
CA PRO A 203 3.62 -7.11 -13.51
C PRO A 203 2.29 -7.71 -13.93
N TRP A 204 2.15 -9.04 -13.86
CA TRP A 204 0.99 -9.76 -14.38
C TRP A 204 -0.33 -9.29 -13.76
N ILE A 205 -0.38 -9.14 -12.44
CA ILE A 205 -1.62 -8.71 -11.76
C ILE A 205 -2.04 -7.31 -12.19
N THR A 206 -1.09 -6.42 -12.49
CA THR A 206 -1.38 -5.04 -12.89
C THR A 206 -2.09 -4.96 -14.26
N TYR A 207 -1.89 -5.95 -15.15
CA TYR A 207 -2.53 -5.97 -16.46
C TYR A 207 -4.06 -6.10 -16.41
N HIS A 208 -4.63 -6.49 -15.25
CA HIS A 208 -6.09 -6.53 -15.07
C HIS A 208 -6.75 -5.15 -15.06
N PHE A 209 -5.98 -4.08 -14.93
CA PHE A 209 -6.45 -2.69 -15.04
C PHE A 209 -6.49 -2.17 -16.49
N THR A 210 -6.07 -2.97 -17.47
CA THR A 210 -6.11 -2.59 -18.88
C THR A 210 -7.51 -2.15 -19.31
N GLY A 211 -7.58 -0.99 -20.00
CA GLY A 211 -8.82 -0.38 -20.45
C GLY A 211 -9.47 0.56 -19.41
N MET A 212 -9.03 0.58 -18.17
CA MET A 212 -9.48 1.50 -17.11
C MET A 212 -8.71 2.82 -17.17
N THR A 213 -9.27 3.84 -16.55
CA THR A 213 -8.60 5.10 -16.21
C THR A 213 -8.08 5.07 -14.77
N GLU A 214 -7.22 6.04 -14.39
CA GLU A 214 -6.83 6.24 -12.99
C GLU A 214 -8.03 6.36 -12.06
N GLN A 215 -9.05 7.11 -12.48
CA GLN A 215 -10.26 7.31 -11.70
C GLN A 215 -11.02 6.00 -11.44
N ASP A 216 -11.12 5.13 -12.48
CA ASP A 216 -11.78 3.83 -12.34
C ASP A 216 -11.05 2.93 -11.34
N VAL A 217 -9.72 2.88 -11.43
CA VAL A 217 -8.88 2.07 -10.53
C VAL A 217 -8.96 2.59 -9.10
N ARG A 218 -8.87 3.91 -8.89
CA ARG A 218 -8.97 4.51 -7.56
C ARG A 218 -10.34 4.27 -6.92
N ALA A 219 -11.42 4.42 -7.69
CA ALA A 219 -12.76 4.11 -7.20
C ALA A 219 -12.89 2.65 -6.77
N LEU A 220 -12.38 1.72 -7.60
CA LEU A 220 -12.38 0.30 -7.31
C LEU A 220 -11.54 -0.05 -6.07
N ALA A 221 -10.37 0.59 -5.91
CA ALA A 221 -9.50 0.42 -4.74
C ALA A 221 -10.20 0.87 -3.45
N ALA A 222 -10.86 2.04 -3.48
CA ALA A 222 -11.61 2.55 -2.33
C ALA A 222 -12.80 1.62 -1.97
N GLU A 223 -13.56 1.16 -2.96
CA GLU A 223 -14.65 0.18 -2.76
C GLU A 223 -14.11 -1.12 -2.13
N THR A 224 -12.99 -1.62 -2.65
CA THR A 224 -12.33 -2.84 -2.16
C THR A 224 -11.88 -2.69 -0.72
N PHE A 225 -11.21 -1.59 -0.39
CA PHE A 225 -10.69 -1.36 0.96
C PHE A 225 -11.82 -1.28 1.99
N ARG A 226 -12.92 -0.58 1.67
CA ARG A 226 -14.12 -0.53 2.53
C ARG A 226 -14.75 -1.91 2.69
N TRP A 227 -14.94 -2.63 1.59
CA TRP A 227 -15.52 -3.98 1.61
C TRP A 227 -14.69 -4.93 2.47
N GLN A 228 -13.37 -4.94 2.31
CA GLN A 228 -12.47 -5.84 3.04
C GLN A 228 -12.50 -5.62 4.57
N GLN A 229 -12.68 -4.40 5.02
CA GLN A 229 -12.80 -4.10 6.45
C GLN A 229 -14.04 -4.74 7.09
N THR A 230 -15.06 -5.06 6.31
CA THR A 230 -16.28 -5.74 6.77
C THR A 230 -16.17 -7.27 6.73
N GLN A 231 -15.12 -7.80 6.10
CA GLN A 231 -14.96 -9.25 5.93
C GLN A 231 -14.26 -9.87 7.14
N PRO A 232 -14.56 -11.15 7.48
CA PRO A 232 -13.81 -11.87 8.49
C PRO A 232 -12.34 -12.08 8.06
N VAL A 233 -11.44 -12.16 9.04
CA VAL A 233 -10.04 -12.54 8.80
C VAL A 233 -9.98 -14.05 8.77
N GLU A 234 -9.92 -14.64 7.59
CA GLU A 234 -9.97 -16.08 7.37
C GLU A 234 -9.30 -16.52 6.06
N ALA A 235 -9.06 -17.81 5.93
CA ALA A 235 -8.71 -18.42 4.65
C ALA A 235 -10.00 -18.91 3.95
N VAL A 236 -10.20 -18.49 2.71
CA VAL A 236 -11.32 -18.88 1.86
C VAL A 236 -10.81 -19.84 0.80
N LYS A 237 -11.54 -20.93 0.57
CA LYS A 237 -11.24 -21.91 -0.49
C LYS A 237 -12.30 -21.84 -1.60
N TRP A 238 -11.83 -21.76 -2.84
CA TRP A 238 -12.64 -21.88 -4.05
C TRP A 238 -12.25 -23.12 -4.84
N THR A 239 -13.25 -23.74 -5.49
CA THR A 239 -13.05 -24.88 -6.39
C THR A 239 -13.83 -24.62 -7.68
N SER A 240 -13.19 -24.82 -8.85
CA SER A 240 -13.86 -24.67 -10.14
C SER A 240 -14.89 -25.79 -10.38
N PRO A 241 -15.95 -25.53 -11.16
CA PRO A 241 -17.05 -26.47 -11.27
C PRO A 241 -16.65 -27.73 -12.05
N ALA A 242 -16.99 -28.91 -11.52
CA ALA A 242 -16.74 -30.18 -12.20
C ALA A 242 -17.48 -30.31 -13.54
N ALA A 243 -18.56 -29.53 -13.74
CA ALA A 243 -19.29 -29.48 -14.99
C ALA A 243 -18.52 -28.77 -16.14
N LEU A 244 -17.48 -27.98 -15.82
CA LEU A 244 -16.64 -27.26 -16.76
C LEU A 244 -15.14 -27.49 -16.48
N PRO A 245 -14.64 -28.74 -16.58
CA PRO A 245 -13.23 -29.02 -16.29
C PRO A 245 -12.30 -28.33 -17.29
N GLY A 246 -12.71 -28.19 -18.53
CA GLY A 246 -11.93 -27.60 -19.61
C GLY A 246 -10.62 -28.35 -19.88
N LYS A 247 -9.58 -27.62 -20.32
CA LYS A 247 -8.24 -28.15 -20.59
C LYS A 247 -7.36 -28.20 -19.36
N ALA A 248 -7.59 -27.29 -18.40
CA ALA A 248 -6.85 -27.25 -17.13
C ALA A 248 -7.35 -28.30 -16.13
N GLY A 249 -8.55 -28.83 -16.29
CA GLY A 249 -9.23 -29.67 -15.31
C GLY A 249 -9.88 -28.84 -14.20
N VAL A 250 -10.36 -29.55 -13.17
CA VAL A 250 -10.85 -28.90 -11.93
C VAL A 250 -9.66 -28.43 -11.10
N VAL A 251 -9.72 -27.18 -10.65
CA VAL A 251 -8.70 -26.59 -9.79
C VAL A 251 -9.30 -26.04 -8.51
N SER A 252 -8.54 -26.13 -7.42
CA SER A 252 -8.87 -25.52 -6.13
C SER A 252 -7.79 -24.49 -5.74
N ILE A 253 -8.21 -23.41 -5.09
CA ILE A 253 -7.31 -22.37 -4.60
C ILE A 253 -7.80 -21.80 -3.28
N SER A 254 -6.88 -21.51 -2.37
CA SER A 254 -7.16 -20.79 -1.13
C SER A 254 -6.54 -19.39 -1.14
N TRP A 255 -7.23 -18.44 -0.54
CA TRP A 255 -6.76 -17.06 -0.41
C TRP A 255 -7.15 -16.49 0.95
N LYS A 256 -6.46 -15.41 1.38
CA LYS A 256 -6.71 -14.77 2.67
C LYS A 256 -7.68 -13.61 2.50
N ASN A 257 -8.65 -13.53 3.39
CA ASN A 257 -9.67 -12.48 3.45
C ASN A 257 -9.53 -11.62 4.69
N GLY A 258 -10.10 -10.42 4.68
CA GLY A 258 -10.17 -9.58 5.88
C GLY A 258 -8.98 -8.65 6.05
N LEU A 259 -8.61 -7.90 4.98
CA LEU A 259 -7.65 -6.81 5.07
C LEU A 259 -8.06 -5.77 6.11
N ARG A 260 -7.09 -5.23 6.86
CA ARG A 260 -7.30 -4.20 7.89
C ARG A 260 -6.31 -3.05 7.76
N PRO A 261 -6.76 -1.81 7.99
CA PRO A 261 -5.83 -0.74 8.36
C PRO A 261 -5.15 -1.08 9.68
N VAL A 262 -3.93 -0.58 9.86
CA VAL A 262 -3.14 -0.76 11.08
C VAL A 262 -3.07 0.58 11.81
N PRO A 263 -3.80 0.76 12.94
CA PRO A 263 -3.87 2.04 13.65
C PRO A 263 -2.51 2.59 14.08
N GLU A 264 -1.60 1.71 14.49
CA GLU A 264 -0.25 2.06 14.88
C GLU A 264 0.54 2.67 13.70
N MET A 265 0.35 2.13 12.49
CA MET A 265 1.00 2.65 11.29
C MET A 265 0.35 3.98 10.86
N GLN A 266 -0.97 4.12 10.97
CA GLN A 266 -1.67 5.39 10.72
C GLN A 266 -1.13 6.49 11.64
N ASP A 267 -0.98 6.21 12.94
CA ASP A 267 -0.40 7.15 13.90
C ASP A 267 1.06 7.50 13.56
N LEU A 268 1.88 6.50 13.23
CA LEU A 268 3.28 6.70 12.81
C LEU A 268 3.39 7.63 11.59
N TYR A 269 2.59 7.40 10.54
CA TYR A 269 2.55 8.27 9.36
C TYR A 269 2.20 9.72 9.73
N GLN A 270 1.20 9.92 10.59
CA GLN A 270 0.74 11.24 11.01
C GLN A 270 1.79 11.94 11.88
N LYS A 271 2.39 11.25 12.86
CA LYS A 271 3.40 11.81 13.76
C LYS A 271 4.68 12.16 13.02
N LEU A 272 5.11 11.34 12.05
CA LEU A 272 6.28 11.64 11.21
C LEU A 272 6.06 12.93 10.41
N ARG A 273 4.95 13.05 9.68
CA ARG A 273 4.65 14.28 8.94
C ARG A 273 4.52 15.50 9.86
N ALA A 274 3.80 15.35 10.96
CA ALA A 274 3.67 16.42 11.95
C ALA A 274 5.00 16.83 12.58
N SER A 275 5.98 15.93 12.60
CA SER A 275 7.35 16.18 13.09
C SER A 275 8.32 16.65 12.01
N GLY A 276 7.85 16.94 10.77
CA GLY A 276 8.65 17.51 9.71
C GLY A 276 9.44 16.50 8.86
N PHE A 277 9.05 15.22 8.89
CA PHE A 277 9.58 14.21 7.97
C PHE A 277 8.77 14.20 6.68
N ASP A 278 9.44 13.98 5.55
CA ASP A 278 8.78 13.63 4.31
C ASP A 278 8.53 12.11 4.29
N VAL A 279 7.27 11.72 4.08
CA VAL A 279 6.84 10.32 4.14
C VAL A 279 6.51 9.84 2.74
N TYR A 280 7.15 8.74 2.32
CA TYR A 280 7.00 8.11 1.02
C TYR A 280 6.51 6.66 1.16
N VAL A 281 5.78 6.22 0.16
CA VAL A 281 5.42 4.81 -0.03
C VAL A 281 6.14 4.28 -1.28
N CYS A 282 6.77 3.10 -1.18
CA CYS A 282 7.37 2.38 -2.29
C CYS A 282 6.83 0.94 -2.28
N SER A 283 5.82 0.67 -3.12
CA SER A 283 5.05 -0.58 -3.14
C SER A 283 5.22 -1.36 -4.44
N ALA A 284 5.14 -2.68 -4.38
CA ALA A 284 5.11 -3.56 -5.55
C ALA A 284 3.71 -3.70 -6.17
N SER A 285 2.69 -3.10 -5.59
CA SER A 285 1.33 -3.03 -6.14
C SER A 285 1.16 -1.89 -7.14
N PHE A 286 0.02 -1.84 -7.84
CA PHE A 286 -0.24 -0.82 -8.86
C PHE A 286 -0.42 0.57 -8.25
N ARG A 287 0.22 1.58 -8.84
CA ARG A 287 0.34 2.94 -8.26
C ARG A 287 -0.99 3.61 -7.97
N ASP A 288 -1.98 3.48 -8.86
CA ASP A 288 -3.27 4.13 -8.66
C ASP A 288 -4.03 3.53 -7.47
N VAL A 289 -3.87 2.22 -7.23
CA VAL A 289 -4.40 1.53 -6.05
C VAL A 289 -3.77 2.11 -4.79
N ILE A 290 -2.43 2.14 -4.74
CA ILE A 290 -1.70 2.61 -3.56
C ILE A 290 -1.93 4.10 -3.31
N ARG A 291 -2.00 4.92 -4.36
CA ARG A 291 -2.37 6.33 -4.25
C ARG A 291 -3.72 6.51 -3.57
N GLU A 292 -4.74 5.73 -3.96
CA GLU A 292 -6.05 5.82 -3.32
C GLU A 292 -6.00 5.44 -1.85
N VAL A 293 -5.51 4.24 -1.54
CA VAL A 293 -5.61 3.70 -0.17
C VAL A 293 -4.67 4.39 0.83
N SER A 294 -3.55 4.96 0.36
CA SER A 294 -2.62 5.67 1.23
C SER A 294 -2.94 7.15 1.41
N SER A 295 -3.60 7.79 0.43
CA SER A 295 -3.79 9.24 0.42
C SER A 295 -5.22 9.66 0.77
N ASN A 296 -6.22 8.77 0.60
CA ASN A 296 -7.59 9.08 0.97
C ASN A 296 -7.70 9.26 2.50
N PRO A 297 -8.15 10.45 2.97
CA PRO A 297 -8.24 10.74 4.41
C PRO A 297 -9.15 9.76 5.17
N GLU A 298 -10.14 9.17 4.51
CA GLU A 298 -11.04 8.17 5.07
C GLU A 298 -10.29 6.97 5.67
N PHE A 299 -9.15 6.61 5.07
CA PHE A 299 -8.39 5.43 5.47
C PHE A 299 -7.30 5.72 6.50
N GLY A 300 -7.18 6.97 6.95
CA GLY A 300 -6.41 7.36 8.13
C GLY A 300 -4.91 7.56 7.93
N TYR A 301 -4.32 7.18 6.79
CA TYR A 301 -2.89 7.40 6.51
C TYR A 301 -2.62 8.82 6.02
N ALA A 302 -3.51 9.38 5.19
CA ALA A 302 -3.45 10.73 4.66
C ALA A 302 -2.09 11.10 4.08
N ASN A 303 -1.43 10.17 3.38
CA ASN A 303 -0.16 10.40 2.72
C ASN A 303 -0.34 11.36 1.53
N ALA A 304 0.71 12.10 1.15
CA ALA A 304 0.64 12.92 -0.05
C ALA A 304 0.58 12.02 -1.30
N VAL A 305 -0.35 12.30 -2.22
CA VAL A 305 -0.59 11.50 -3.42
C VAL A 305 0.65 11.38 -4.33
N ASP A 306 1.49 12.42 -4.35
CA ASP A 306 2.73 12.46 -5.14
C ASP A 306 3.91 11.76 -4.45
N ASN A 307 3.76 11.38 -3.18
CA ASN A 307 4.77 10.63 -2.44
C ASN A 307 4.59 9.10 -2.55
N VAL A 308 3.95 8.64 -3.62
CA VAL A 308 3.70 7.21 -3.88
C VAL A 308 4.47 6.78 -5.13
N TYR A 309 5.39 5.86 -4.94
CA TYR A 309 6.10 5.12 -5.97
C TYR A 309 5.63 3.66 -5.94
N ALA A 310 5.12 3.19 -7.06
CA ALA A 310 4.56 1.85 -7.15
C ALA A 310 4.52 1.42 -8.62
N MET A 311 4.11 0.19 -8.95
CA MET A 311 4.10 -0.34 -10.31
C MET A 311 3.25 0.54 -11.24
N GLU A 312 3.75 0.78 -12.45
CA GLU A 312 3.06 1.61 -13.44
C GLU A 312 2.96 0.93 -14.81
N LEU A 313 1.82 1.11 -15.46
CA LEU A 313 1.60 0.74 -16.85
C LEU A 313 1.57 1.98 -17.76
N GLU A 314 1.86 1.78 -19.05
CA GLU A 314 1.67 2.79 -20.07
C GLU A 314 0.20 3.21 -20.16
N ARG A 315 -0.02 4.46 -20.61
CA ARG A 315 -1.37 5.03 -20.83
C ARG A 315 -1.44 5.63 -22.22
N ASP A 316 -2.61 5.54 -22.85
CA ASP A 316 -2.87 6.26 -24.10
C ASP A 316 -3.09 7.78 -23.85
N ALA A 317 -3.28 8.53 -24.92
CA ALA A 317 -3.50 9.98 -24.86
C ALA A 317 -4.77 10.40 -24.07
N ARG A 318 -5.67 9.47 -23.80
CA ARG A 318 -6.89 9.68 -23.01
C ARG A 318 -6.70 9.25 -21.53
N GLY A 319 -5.49 8.80 -21.15
CA GLY A 319 -5.19 8.29 -19.84
C GLY A 319 -5.64 6.84 -19.60
N VAL A 320 -6.05 6.11 -20.64
CA VAL A 320 -6.48 4.72 -20.54
C VAL A 320 -5.27 3.79 -20.42
N ILE A 321 -5.29 2.95 -19.41
CA ILE A 321 -4.23 2.00 -19.07
C ILE A 321 -4.09 0.93 -20.17
N GLN A 322 -2.84 0.69 -20.57
CA GLN A 322 -2.47 -0.27 -21.62
C GLN A 322 -1.82 -1.53 -21.00
N THR A 323 -1.89 -2.66 -21.68
CA THR A 323 -1.24 -3.92 -21.28
C THR A 323 0.27 -3.85 -21.56
N GLN A 324 0.95 -2.88 -20.99
CA GLN A 324 2.39 -2.69 -21.18
C GLN A 324 2.97 -1.96 -19.96
N PHE A 325 4.05 -2.50 -19.39
CA PHE A 325 4.76 -1.87 -18.29
C PHE A 325 5.37 -0.51 -18.74
N ARG A 326 5.35 0.50 -17.86
CA ARG A 326 5.85 1.84 -18.18
C ARG A 326 7.33 1.79 -18.53
N LYS A 327 7.67 2.27 -19.73
CA LYS A 327 9.04 2.29 -20.20
C LYS A 327 9.92 3.23 -19.36
N GLY A 328 11.11 2.77 -19.01
CA GLY A 328 12.09 3.57 -18.24
C GLY A 328 11.71 3.76 -16.76
N TYR A 329 10.77 2.98 -16.28
CA TYR A 329 10.37 2.94 -14.86
C TYR A 329 10.71 1.57 -14.27
N ALA A 330 11.37 1.53 -13.11
CA ALA A 330 11.73 0.29 -12.46
C ALA A 330 10.48 -0.42 -11.90
N GLN A 331 10.48 -1.75 -11.93
CA GLN A 331 9.51 -2.51 -11.16
C GLN A 331 9.82 -2.32 -9.67
N THR A 332 8.88 -1.80 -8.90
CA THR A 332 9.05 -1.41 -7.49
C THR A 332 8.97 -2.61 -6.54
N GLN A 333 9.79 -3.63 -6.80
CA GLN A 333 9.99 -4.80 -5.95
C GLN A 333 11.48 -5.18 -5.94
N GLY A 334 11.96 -5.76 -4.84
CA GLY A 334 13.36 -6.16 -4.69
C GLY A 334 14.34 -5.01 -5.01
N PRO A 335 15.35 -5.24 -5.88
CA PRO A 335 16.27 -4.20 -6.31
C PRO A 335 15.60 -2.97 -6.91
N GLY A 336 14.44 -3.13 -7.57
CA GLY A 336 13.72 -2.02 -8.19
C GLY A 336 13.18 -0.99 -7.20
N LYS A 337 12.90 -1.34 -5.94
CA LYS A 337 12.61 -0.37 -4.88
C LYS A 337 13.82 0.52 -4.59
N THR A 338 15.01 -0.07 -4.47
CA THR A 338 16.27 0.68 -4.34
C THR A 338 16.53 1.59 -5.54
N GLU A 339 16.35 1.08 -6.76
CA GLU A 339 16.54 1.86 -7.99
C GLU A 339 15.59 3.05 -8.05
N THR A 340 14.32 2.85 -7.68
CA THR A 340 13.30 3.92 -7.62
C THR A 340 13.72 5.01 -6.62
N ILE A 341 14.15 4.63 -5.42
CA ILE A 341 14.62 5.59 -4.41
C ILE A 341 15.87 6.34 -4.92
N LYS A 342 16.83 5.64 -5.53
CA LYS A 342 18.04 6.25 -6.13
C LYS A 342 17.72 7.16 -7.30
N GLN A 343 16.72 6.83 -8.10
CA GLN A 343 16.32 7.61 -9.28
C GLN A 343 15.57 8.90 -8.90
N PHE A 344 14.66 8.84 -7.92
CA PHE A 344 13.72 9.93 -7.67
C PHE A 344 13.94 10.66 -6.34
N LEU A 345 14.37 9.98 -5.28
CA LEU A 345 14.48 10.56 -3.96
C LEU A 345 15.91 11.03 -3.64
N VAL A 346 16.91 10.20 -3.87
CA VAL A 346 18.31 10.58 -3.59
C VAL A 346 18.73 11.85 -4.32
N PRO A 347 18.40 12.08 -5.61
CA PRO A 347 18.75 13.37 -6.26
C PRO A 347 18.01 14.56 -5.68
N ARG A 348 16.79 14.36 -5.16
CA ARG A 348 16.00 15.43 -4.53
C ARG A 348 16.57 15.88 -3.18
N TYR A 349 17.06 14.92 -2.38
CA TYR A 349 17.52 15.18 -1.01
C TYR A 349 19.03 15.30 -0.88
N GLY A 350 19.80 14.64 -1.74
CA GLY A 350 21.26 14.52 -1.63
C GLY A 350 21.73 13.41 -0.66
N TYR A 351 20.79 12.62 -0.10
CA TYR A 351 21.04 11.50 0.84
C TYR A 351 19.96 10.43 0.73
N GLY A 352 20.20 9.26 1.35
CA GLY A 352 19.25 8.16 1.41
C GLY A 352 18.20 8.33 2.53
N PRO A 353 17.17 7.46 2.58
CA PRO A 353 16.12 7.51 3.60
C PRO A 353 16.69 7.24 5.00
N LEU A 354 16.22 8.00 5.99
CA LEU A 354 16.61 7.80 7.40
C LEU A 354 15.98 6.51 7.98
N PHE A 355 14.75 6.23 7.60
CA PHE A 355 13.97 5.07 8.09
C PHE A 355 13.29 4.37 6.91
N ILE A 356 13.25 3.04 7.00
CA ILE A 356 12.55 2.18 6.04
C ILE A 356 11.73 1.13 6.80
N ALA A 357 10.50 0.88 6.34
CA ALA A 357 9.65 -0.20 6.84
C ALA A 357 9.27 -1.18 5.71
N GLY A 358 9.20 -2.47 6.03
CA GLY A 358 8.80 -3.54 5.10
C GLY A 358 8.57 -4.87 5.82
N ASP A 359 8.28 -5.93 5.08
CA ASP A 359 7.91 -7.24 5.65
C ASP A 359 8.46 -8.47 4.91
N SER A 360 9.03 -8.27 3.72
CA SER A 360 9.32 -9.35 2.80
C SER A 360 10.65 -9.20 2.04
N GLU A 361 10.99 -10.24 1.27
CA GLU A 361 12.15 -10.24 0.35
C GLU A 361 12.08 -9.09 -0.67
N GLY A 362 10.86 -8.64 -1.01
CA GLY A 362 10.66 -7.50 -1.91
C GLY A 362 11.18 -6.17 -1.36
N ASP A 363 11.46 -6.07 -0.05
CA ASP A 363 11.89 -4.87 0.65
C ASP A 363 13.35 -4.90 1.06
N GLN A 364 13.94 -6.09 1.10
CA GLN A 364 15.27 -6.33 1.65
C GLN A 364 16.32 -5.39 1.07
N ASN A 365 16.33 -5.21 -0.25
CA ASN A 365 17.31 -4.34 -0.91
C ASN A 365 17.22 -2.91 -0.42
N MET A 366 16.01 -2.28 -0.45
CA MET A 366 15.88 -0.90 0.02
C MET A 366 16.25 -0.73 1.49
N MET A 367 16.04 -1.76 2.35
CA MET A 367 16.38 -1.73 3.77
C MET A 367 17.89 -1.76 4.04
N GLN A 368 18.70 -2.26 3.10
CA GLN A 368 20.15 -2.46 3.27
C GLN A 368 21.01 -1.52 2.45
N ASP A 369 20.53 -1.06 1.29
CA ASP A 369 21.36 -0.44 0.25
C ASP A 369 21.72 1.04 0.51
N PHE A 370 21.19 1.66 1.57
CA PHE A 370 21.45 3.06 1.89
C PHE A 370 22.24 3.19 3.20
N ALA A 371 23.41 3.83 3.12
CA ALA A 371 24.26 4.08 4.30
C ALA A 371 23.59 5.05 5.30
N ASP A 372 22.71 5.92 4.81
CA ASP A 372 21.99 6.90 5.62
C ASP A 372 20.86 6.30 6.46
N THR A 373 20.40 5.08 6.12
CA THR A 373 19.32 4.39 6.84
C THR A 373 19.80 3.97 8.24
N ARG A 374 19.23 4.58 9.26
CA ARG A 374 19.54 4.35 10.67
C ARG A 374 18.54 3.44 11.35
N TYR A 375 17.30 3.42 10.87
CA TYR A 375 16.20 2.67 11.46
C TYR A 375 15.51 1.83 10.38
N VAL A 376 15.27 0.56 10.67
CA VAL A 376 14.56 -0.37 9.80
C VAL A 376 13.50 -1.09 10.62
N LEU A 377 12.23 -0.95 10.26
CA LEU A 377 11.12 -1.65 10.88
C LEU A 377 10.71 -2.83 10.01
N ILE A 378 10.72 -4.03 10.58
CA ILE A 378 10.29 -5.26 9.92
C ILE A 378 8.99 -5.72 10.57
N ILE A 379 7.91 -5.83 9.80
CA ILE A 379 6.67 -6.47 10.26
C ILE A 379 6.85 -7.99 10.16
N ASN A 380 6.77 -8.66 11.29
CA ASN A 380 7.08 -10.07 11.39
C ASN A 380 5.99 -10.96 10.76
N ARG A 381 6.28 -11.53 9.60
CA ARG A 381 5.45 -12.54 8.93
C ARG A 381 6.02 -13.94 9.02
N LEU A 382 7.02 -14.14 9.87
CA LEU A 382 7.74 -15.41 9.96
C LEU A 382 8.30 -15.87 8.60
N ARG A 383 8.91 -14.94 7.85
CA ARG A 383 9.57 -15.21 6.58
C ARG A 383 10.96 -15.80 6.83
N GLY A 384 11.43 -16.61 5.90
CA GLY A 384 12.80 -17.12 5.87
C GLY A 384 13.75 -16.24 5.06
N ASN A 385 14.76 -16.85 4.45
CA ASN A 385 15.71 -16.23 3.51
C ASN A 385 16.41 -14.98 4.09
N ASP A 386 16.62 -13.95 3.27
CA ASP A 386 17.38 -12.77 3.69
C ASP A 386 16.60 -11.87 4.63
N ILE A 387 15.28 -11.71 4.44
CA ILE A 387 14.44 -10.98 5.40
C ILE A 387 14.38 -11.68 6.76
N GLY A 388 14.45 -13.01 6.78
CA GLY A 388 14.57 -13.79 8.02
C GLY A 388 15.92 -13.56 8.74
N LYS A 389 17.02 -13.40 7.99
CA LYS A 389 18.32 -13.00 8.54
C LYS A 389 18.26 -11.62 9.17
N MET A 390 17.59 -10.66 8.52
CA MET A 390 17.37 -9.30 9.06
C MET A 390 16.50 -9.33 10.32
N SER A 391 15.45 -10.16 10.33
CA SER A 391 14.62 -10.38 11.53
C SER A 391 15.46 -10.93 12.69
N LYS A 392 16.42 -11.83 12.41
CA LYS A 392 17.36 -12.31 13.41
C LYS A 392 18.26 -11.20 13.94
N LEU A 393 18.77 -10.30 13.09
CA LEU A 393 19.55 -9.13 13.53
C LEU A 393 18.73 -8.24 14.48
N ALA A 394 17.43 -8.06 14.22
CA ALA A 394 16.55 -7.32 15.11
C ALA A 394 16.41 -8.01 16.48
N VAL A 395 16.23 -9.33 16.49
CA VAL A 395 16.19 -10.13 17.74
C VAL A 395 17.49 -10.02 18.52
N ASP A 396 18.64 -10.19 17.86
CA ASP A 396 19.98 -10.17 18.47
C ASP A 396 20.37 -8.77 19.03
N SER A 397 19.75 -7.71 18.51
CA SER A 397 19.97 -6.33 18.95
C SER A 397 18.85 -5.76 19.83
N TYR A 398 17.86 -6.56 20.17
CA TYR A 398 16.75 -6.11 21.04
C TYR A 398 17.26 -5.54 22.37
N GLY A 399 16.74 -4.38 22.74
CA GLY A 399 17.15 -3.69 23.95
C GLY A 399 18.45 -2.85 23.84
N LYS A 400 19.19 -2.93 22.72
CA LYS A 400 20.38 -2.11 22.52
C LYS A 400 19.99 -0.69 22.06
N PRO A 401 20.59 0.36 22.63
CA PRO A 401 20.19 1.74 22.34
C PRO A 401 20.47 2.19 20.90
N ASP A 402 21.33 1.50 20.18
CA ASP A 402 21.75 1.75 18.79
C ASP A 402 21.22 0.69 17.80
N ALA A 403 20.21 -0.10 18.20
CA ALA A 403 19.59 -1.10 17.35
C ALA A 403 19.04 -0.45 16.07
N LYS A 404 19.60 -0.89 14.91
CA LYS A 404 19.14 -0.45 13.58
C LYS A 404 17.85 -1.16 13.16
N TYR A 405 17.76 -2.47 13.44
CA TYR A 405 16.65 -3.32 13.02
C TYR A 405 15.67 -3.52 14.16
N LEU A 406 14.39 -3.31 13.87
CA LEU A 406 13.27 -3.44 14.78
C LEU A 406 12.32 -4.49 14.21
N LEU A 407 11.91 -5.49 15.01
CA LEU A 407 10.99 -6.55 14.59
C LEU A 407 9.66 -6.36 15.32
N GLN A 408 8.60 -6.06 14.61
CA GLN A 408 7.26 -5.85 15.14
C GLN A 408 6.38 -7.06 14.88
N GLY A 409 5.87 -7.66 15.93
CA GLY A 409 4.99 -8.81 15.85
C GLY A 409 3.55 -8.48 15.46
N ARG A 410 2.85 -9.49 14.95
CA ARG A 410 1.46 -9.40 14.53
C ARG A 410 0.68 -10.69 14.78
N ASP A 411 -0.62 -10.58 14.91
CA ASP A 411 -1.56 -11.71 15.01
C ASP A 411 -2.39 -11.79 13.70
N ASP A 412 -2.03 -12.74 12.82
CA ASP A 412 -2.72 -12.95 11.56
C ASP A 412 -4.17 -13.44 11.75
N ASN A 413 -4.53 -13.99 12.92
CA ASN A 413 -5.90 -14.41 13.19
C ASN A 413 -6.84 -13.23 13.46
N LYS A 414 -6.27 -12.12 13.94
CA LYS A 414 -7.03 -10.91 14.28
C LYS A 414 -6.81 -9.74 13.33
N GLY A 415 -5.75 -9.82 12.51
CA GLY A 415 -5.37 -8.73 11.60
C GLY A 415 -4.85 -7.50 12.34
N VAL A 416 -4.05 -7.67 13.41
CA VAL A 416 -3.52 -6.58 14.25
C VAL A 416 -2.05 -6.79 14.58
N LEU A 417 -1.34 -5.71 14.94
CA LEU A 417 -0.05 -5.82 15.60
C LEU A 417 -0.24 -6.36 17.02
N ILE A 418 0.84 -6.89 17.61
CA ILE A 418 0.87 -7.30 19.02
C ILE A 418 2.11 -6.73 19.72
N PRO A 419 2.07 -6.44 21.03
CA PRO A 419 3.18 -5.82 21.77
C PRO A 419 4.33 -6.80 22.04
N SER A 420 4.87 -7.36 20.97
CA SER A 420 5.91 -8.39 20.98
C SER A 420 6.60 -8.46 19.62
N GLN A 421 7.80 -9.06 19.56
CA GLN A 421 8.45 -9.48 18.31
C GLN A 421 7.83 -10.74 17.69
N GLN A 422 7.05 -11.50 18.45
CA GLN A 422 6.43 -12.76 18.00
C GLN A 422 5.29 -12.50 17.01
N ALA A 423 4.98 -13.50 16.18
CA ALA A 423 3.82 -13.47 15.31
C ALA A 423 3.03 -14.78 15.36
N TYR A 424 1.70 -14.66 15.17
CA TYR A 424 0.82 -15.79 14.95
C TYR A 424 0.47 -15.87 13.45
N LYS A 425 0.67 -17.03 12.85
CA LYS A 425 0.14 -17.29 11.49
C LYS A 425 -1.36 -17.52 11.56
N LEU A 426 -2.05 -17.23 10.48
CA LEU A 426 -3.48 -17.52 10.34
C LEU A 426 -3.74 -19.01 10.58
N GLY A 427 -4.69 -19.32 11.49
CA GLY A 427 -5.02 -20.67 11.93
C GLY A 427 -4.11 -21.24 13.01
N SER A 428 -3.02 -20.54 13.41
CA SER A 428 -2.11 -20.96 14.48
C SER A 428 -2.50 -20.37 15.83
N THR A 429 -2.44 -21.17 16.88
CA THR A 429 -2.56 -20.74 18.29
C THR A 429 -1.19 -20.55 18.95
N THR A 430 -0.10 -20.84 18.25
CA THR A 430 1.26 -20.71 18.76
C THR A 430 1.98 -19.58 18.06
N ALA A 431 2.55 -18.67 18.85
CA ALA A 431 3.40 -17.60 18.37
C ALA A 431 4.84 -18.07 18.18
N SER A 432 5.53 -17.47 17.22
CA SER A 432 6.96 -17.66 16.98
C SER A 432 7.62 -16.30 16.72
N THR A 433 8.93 -16.20 17.03
CA THR A 433 9.69 -14.99 16.74
C THR A 433 10.37 -15.07 15.38
N LEU A 434 10.92 -16.22 15.04
CA LEU A 434 11.58 -16.51 13.77
C LEU A 434 10.96 -17.75 13.13
N LYS A 435 11.15 -17.91 11.80
CA LYS A 435 10.71 -19.08 11.05
C LYS A 435 11.54 -20.29 11.42
#